data_fdc6254758c8f4bc7dd72ed8eca62bee
#
_entry.id   fdc6254758c8f4bc7dd72ed8eca62bee
#
_cell.length_a   1.000
_cell.length_b   1.000
_cell.length_c   1.000
_cell.angle_alpha   90.00
_cell.angle_beta   90.00
_cell.angle_gamma   90.00
#
_symmetry.space_group_name_H-M   'P 1'
#
loop_
_entity.id
_entity.type
_entity.pdbx_description
1 polymer ?
#
loop_
_entity_poly.entity_id
_entity_poly.type
_entity_poly.pdbx_seq_one_letter_code
_entity_poly.pdbx_strand_id
1 'polypeptide(L)'
;MKNTFGQAVTLTIFGESHGPAVGVVLDGLAPGLPVDEERIRRQLARRRPATALDTPRQEPDRYQILSGVFQGRTTGTPVAIIIPNENVRSGDYAYGLARPSHADYAAYCKYHGYEDWRGGGHFSGRVTAPLAAAGAILLSALAGVGVTVGTHILCCGDVWDRPFAAEAASDVAALREAPFPTLTHEAAQAVGERILQAGERQDSVGGITQTAVCGLPAGVGEPWFDSVESLLSHAVFSIGGVKGIEFGGGFSMVCGSGSEVNDPFRMRDGRVVTATNHNGGINGGITNGMDVVFQCAVKPTPSIGQPQQTVDFLRMRDAELTIHGRHDPAIIRRICPVLDSVTALVLCDLLAQRFGTDYFIKGAGR
;
A
#
# COMPACT_ATOMS: atom_id res chain seq x y z
N MET A 1 -17.04 -10.28 9.45
CA MET A 1 -15.86 -10.04 8.59
C MET A 1 -15.93 -8.61 8.09
N LYS A 2 -14.83 -7.87 8.10
CA LYS A 2 -14.82 -6.45 7.73
C LYS A 2 -13.91 -6.25 6.51
N ASN A 3 -14.52 -5.96 5.36
CA ASN A 3 -13.84 -5.66 4.09
C ASN A 3 -14.02 -4.17 3.71
N THR A 4 -14.48 -3.37 4.66
CA THR A 4 -14.70 -1.92 4.51
C THR A 4 -13.82 -1.18 5.51
N PHE A 5 -13.13 -0.15 5.04
CA PHE A 5 -12.35 0.80 5.85
C PHE A 5 -12.90 2.20 5.65
N GLY A 6 -12.72 3.07 6.66
CA GLY A 6 -13.09 4.49 6.67
C GLY A 6 -14.42 4.78 7.35
N GLN A 7 -14.70 6.06 7.54
CA GLN A 7 -15.91 6.59 8.18
C GLN A 7 -16.62 7.61 7.28
N ALA A 8 -15.95 8.71 6.90
CA ALA A 8 -16.47 9.73 5.99
C ALA A 8 -16.18 9.38 4.53
N VAL A 9 -14.98 8.88 4.25
CA VAL A 9 -14.61 8.30 2.95
C VAL A 9 -14.34 6.82 3.18
N THR A 10 -15.17 5.96 2.60
CA THR A 10 -15.11 4.52 2.83
C THR A 10 -14.72 3.77 1.56
N LEU A 11 -14.00 2.66 1.74
CA LEU A 11 -13.65 1.77 0.65
C LEU A 11 -13.96 0.33 1.06
N THR A 12 -14.75 -0.37 0.23
CA THR A 12 -15.04 -1.80 0.38
C THR A 12 -14.34 -2.59 -0.71
N ILE A 13 -13.54 -3.60 -0.33
CA ILE A 13 -12.88 -4.53 -1.25
C ILE A 13 -13.70 -5.80 -1.38
N PHE A 14 -13.80 -6.35 -2.60
CA PHE A 14 -14.47 -7.62 -2.87
C PHE A 14 -13.79 -8.43 -3.99
N GLY A 15 -14.14 -9.71 -4.07
CA GLY A 15 -13.65 -10.65 -5.07
C GLY A 15 -12.46 -11.50 -4.62
N GLU A 16 -12.17 -12.52 -5.39
CA GLU A 16 -11.12 -13.52 -5.20
C GLU A 16 -10.21 -13.61 -6.43
N SER A 17 -8.96 -14.05 -6.22
CA SER A 17 -7.94 -14.11 -7.27
C SER A 17 -8.34 -14.96 -8.49
N HIS A 18 -9.12 -16.02 -8.28
CA HIS A 18 -9.60 -16.92 -9.32
C HIS A 18 -11.13 -16.87 -9.50
N GLY A 19 -11.81 -15.91 -8.85
CA GLY A 19 -13.19 -15.56 -9.14
C GLY A 19 -13.29 -14.79 -10.46
N PRO A 20 -14.51 -14.40 -10.88
CA PRO A 20 -14.74 -13.68 -12.14
C PRO A 20 -14.03 -12.33 -12.21
N ALA A 21 -13.97 -11.61 -11.11
CA ALA A 21 -13.35 -10.30 -10.99
C ALA A 21 -12.96 -9.99 -9.55
N VAL A 22 -12.10 -8.97 -9.39
CA VAL A 22 -11.85 -8.27 -8.13
C VAL A 22 -12.36 -6.83 -8.26
N GLY A 23 -12.79 -6.22 -7.17
CA GLY A 23 -13.32 -4.86 -7.24
C GLY A 23 -13.28 -4.10 -5.93
N VAL A 24 -13.64 -2.82 -6.04
CA VAL A 24 -13.86 -1.92 -4.90
C VAL A 24 -15.13 -1.10 -5.10
N VAL A 25 -15.71 -0.71 -3.97
CA VAL A 25 -16.68 0.39 -3.89
C VAL A 25 -16.06 1.47 -3.02
N LEU A 26 -15.89 2.67 -3.57
CA LEU A 26 -15.38 3.87 -2.91
C LEU A 26 -16.53 4.85 -2.74
N ASP A 27 -16.86 5.21 -1.51
CA ASP A 27 -17.99 6.07 -1.17
C ASP A 27 -17.55 7.28 -0.33
N GLY A 28 -18.40 8.31 -0.23
CA GLY A 28 -18.13 9.53 0.54
C GLY A 28 -17.28 10.58 -0.18
N LEU A 29 -17.04 10.43 -1.49
CA LEU A 29 -16.34 11.46 -2.27
C LEU A 29 -17.26 12.65 -2.60
N ALA A 30 -16.71 13.86 -2.53
CA ALA A 30 -17.41 15.05 -3.02
C ALA A 30 -17.74 14.93 -4.51
N PRO A 31 -18.90 15.44 -4.98
CA PRO A 31 -19.20 15.54 -6.40
C PRO A 31 -18.26 16.54 -7.09
N GLY A 32 -17.91 16.27 -8.35
CA GLY A 32 -17.12 17.18 -9.17
C GLY A 32 -15.60 16.98 -9.11
N LEU A 33 -15.09 16.05 -8.32
CA LEU A 33 -13.67 15.70 -8.34
C LEU A 33 -13.28 15.12 -9.71
N PRO A 34 -12.18 15.58 -10.32
CA PRO A 34 -11.71 15.02 -11.58
C PRO A 34 -11.24 13.57 -11.40
N VAL A 35 -11.69 12.70 -12.29
CA VAL A 35 -11.24 11.31 -12.39
C VAL A 35 -10.29 11.20 -13.58
N ASP A 36 -9.00 11.22 -13.28
CA ASP A 36 -7.92 11.12 -14.27
C ASP A 36 -7.65 9.63 -14.56
N GLU A 37 -8.17 9.16 -15.69
CA GLU A 37 -7.98 7.77 -16.11
C GLU A 37 -6.52 7.44 -16.44
N GLU A 38 -5.72 8.40 -16.88
CA GLU A 38 -4.29 8.17 -17.14
C GLU A 38 -3.54 7.94 -15.83
N ARG A 39 -3.91 8.66 -14.78
CA ARG A 39 -3.36 8.41 -13.44
C ARG A 39 -3.77 7.03 -12.91
N ILE A 40 -5.01 6.59 -13.16
CA ILE A 40 -5.45 5.23 -12.81
C ILE A 40 -4.59 4.20 -13.56
N ARG A 41 -4.39 4.35 -14.88
CA ARG A 41 -3.56 3.44 -15.68
C ARG A 41 -2.11 3.41 -15.17
N ARG A 42 -1.52 4.57 -14.85
CA ARG A 42 -0.16 4.65 -14.28
C ARG A 42 -0.05 3.95 -12.93
N GLN A 43 -1.00 4.16 -12.02
CA GLN A 43 -0.99 3.51 -10.71
C GLN A 43 -1.13 1.99 -10.82
N LEU A 44 -1.99 1.50 -11.70
CA LEU A 44 -2.10 0.08 -12.02
C LEU A 44 -0.82 -0.46 -12.67
N ALA A 45 -0.19 0.29 -13.58
CA ALA A 45 1.07 -0.11 -14.23
C ALA A 45 2.22 -0.23 -13.22
N ARG A 46 2.34 0.67 -12.24
CA ARG A 46 3.34 0.60 -11.17
C ARG A 46 3.15 -0.65 -10.30
N ARG A 47 1.90 -1.09 -10.07
CA ARG A 47 1.56 -2.28 -9.28
C ARG A 47 1.77 -3.59 -10.07
N ARG A 48 1.53 -3.59 -11.36
CA ARG A 48 1.58 -4.77 -12.23
C ARG A 48 3.02 -5.32 -12.35
N PRO A 49 3.18 -6.65 -12.55
CA PRO A 49 4.44 -7.20 -13.05
C PRO A 49 4.74 -6.58 -14.43
N ALA A 50 5.93 -6.03 -14.59
CA ALA A 50 6.31 -5.33 -15.83
C ALA A 50 7.74 -5.65 -16.30
N THR A 51 8.56 -6.27 -15.44
CA THR A 51 9.98 -6.50 -15.69
C THR A 51 10.36 -7.94 -15.39
N ALA A 52 11.58 -8.34 -15.75
CA ALA A 52 12.17 -9.62 -15.39
C ALA A 52 12.34 -9.79 -13.85
N LEU A 53 12.22 -8.72 -13.09
CA LEU A 53 12.30 -8.72 -11.61
C LEU A 53 11.00 -9.19 -10.96
N ASP A 54 9.93 -9.32 -11.72
CA ASP A 54 8.59 -9.64 -11.22
C ASP A 54 8.19 -11.07 -11.59
N THR A 55 7.07 -11.52 -11.03
CA THR A 55 6.45 -12.77 -11.47
C THR A 55 6.12 -12.75 -12.97
N PRO A 56 6.28 -13.85 -13.69
CA PRO A 56 5.89 -13.94 -15.10
C PRO A 56 4.36 -13.94 -15.32
N ARG A 57 3.55 -13.90 -14.26
CA ARG A 57 2.10 -13.71 -14.37
C ARG A 57 1.78 -12.29 -14.81
N GLN A 58 1.25 -12.14 -16.02
CA GLN A 58 0.80 -10.85 -16.54
C GLN A 58 -0.72 -10.80 -16.56
N GLU A 59 -1.26 -9.73 -15.99
CA GLU A 59 -2.68 -9.37 -16.06
C GLU A 59 -2.78 -7.98 -16.69
N PRO A 60 -3.66 -7.75 -17.67
CA PRO A 60 -3.78 -6.44 -18.31
C PRO A 60 -4.37 -5.37 -17.39
N ASP A 61 -5.03 -5.78 -16.28
CA ASP A 61 -5.70 -4.93 -15.31
C ASP A 61 -6.68 -3.94 -15.97
N ARG A 62 -7.45 -4.43 -16.97
CA ARG A 62 -8.50 -3.66 -17.61
C ARG A 62 -9.61 -3.39 -16.61
N TYR A 63 -9.66 -2.17 -16.11
CA TYR A 63 -10.68 -1.78 -15.15
C TYR A 63 -11.93 -1.24 -15.87
N GLN A 64 -13.06 -1.33 -15.18
CA GLN A 64 -14.33 -0.72 -15.56
C GLN A 64 -14.87 0.07 -14.36
N ILE A 65 -15.25 1.32 -14.60
CA ILE A 65 -15.97 2.13 -13.61
C ILE A 65 -17.47 1.95 -13.92
N LEU A 66 -18.20 1.34 -13.00
CA LEU A 66 -19.60 0.99 -13.18
C LEU A 66 -20.57 2.07 -12.71
N SER A 67 -20.14 2.91 -11.77
CA SER A 67 -20.96 3.99 -11.18
C SER A 67 -20.10 5.08 -10.58
N GLY A 68 -20.72 6.18 -10.19
CA GLY A 68 -20.11 7.26 -9.42
C GLY A 68 -19.27 8.25 -10.23
N VAL A 69 -19.17 8.08 -11.56
CA VAL A 69 -18.43 8.98 -12.45
C VAL A 69 -19.29 9.34 -13.67
N PHE A 70 -19.35 10.64 -13.95
CA PHE A 70 -20.01 11.17 -15.12
C PHE A 70 -19.17 12.29 -15.73
N GLN A 71 -18.97 12.28 -17.04
CA GLN A 71 -18.13 13.24 -17.77
C GLN A 71 -16.74 13.47 -17.13
N GLY A 72 -16.10 12.38 -16.69
CA GLY A 72 -14.76 12.41 -16.07
C GLY A 72 -14.71 13.03 -14.67
N ARG A 73 -15.86 13.14 -13.98
CA ARG A 73 -15.94 13.68 -12.61
C ARG A 73 -16.79 12.78 -11.72
N THR A 74 -16.49 12.78 -10.42
CA THR A 74 -17.32 12.11 -9.42
C THR A 74 -18.70 12.74 -9.34
N THR A 75 -19.72 11.92 -9.08
CA THR A 75 -21.12 12.39 -8.96
C THR A 75 -21.58 12.58 -7.53
N GLY A 76 -20.76 12.17 -6.54
CA GLY A 76 -21.14 12.09 -5.13
C GLY A 76 -21.88 10.80 -4.75
N THR A 77 -22.14 9.90 -5.73
CA THR A 77 -22.61 8.54 -5.46
C THR A 77 -21.44 7.56 -5.44
N PRO A 78 -21.60 6.34 -4.89
CA PRO A 78 -20.50 5.39 -4.79
C PRO A 78 -19.80 5.10 -6.13
N VAL A 79 -18.48 5.19 -6.15
CA VAL A 79 -17.65 4.82 -7.29
C VAL A 79 -17.35 3.33 -7.21
N ALA A 80 -17.94 2.53 -8.11
CA ALA A 80 -17.68 1.11 -8.19
C ALA A 80 -16.71 0.80 -9.34
N ILE A 81 -15.61 0.12 -9.00
CA ILE A 81 -14.57 -0.29 -9.97
C ILE A 81 -14.43 -1.80 -9.93
N ILE A 82 -14.45 -2.45 -11.09
CA ILE A 82 -14.15 -3.88 -11.24
C ILE A 82 -12.97 -4.09 -12.18
N ILE A 83 -12.22 -5.17 -11.93
CA ILE A 83 -11.14 -5.63 -12.79
C ILE A 83 -11.34 -7.14 -13.00
N PRO A 84 -11.69 -7.59 -14.22
CA PRO A 84 -11.84 -9.00 -14.55
C PRO A 84 -10.52 -9.77 -14.34
N ASN A 85 -10.63 -11.05 -13.95
CA ASN A 85 -9.51 -11.96 -13.87
C ASN A 85 -9.41 -12.72 -15.21
N GLU A 86 -8.38 -12.44 -16.00
CA GLU A 86 -8.23 -13.00 -17.35
C GLU A 86 -7.20 -14.15 -17.40
N ASN A 87 -6.20 -14.16 -16.50
CA ASN A 87 -5.09 -15.12 -16.53
C ASN A 87 -5.05 -15.99 -15.26
N VAL A 88 -6.05 -16.84 -15.08
CA VAL A 88 -6.18 -17.76 -13.95
C VAL A 88 -5.70 -19.18 -14.30
N ARG A 89 -4.90 -19.81 -13.42
CA ARG A 89 -4.42 -21.20 -13.54
C ARG A 89 -4.67 -21.93 -12.22
N SER A 90 -5.88 -22.43 -12.07
CA SER A 90 -6.34 -23.07 -10.80
C SER A 90 -5.65 -24.41 -10.52
N GLY A 91 -5.12 -25.09 -11.53
CA GLY A 91 -4.43 -26.39 -11.38
C GLY A 91 -3.07 -26.33 -10.68
N ASP A 92 -2.49 -25.14 -10.50
CA ASP A 92 -1.17 -24.98 -9.87
C ASP A 92 -1.24 -25.07 -8.32
N TYR A 93 -2.43 -25.23 -7.74
CA TYR A 93 -2.65 -25.20 -6.27
C TYR A 93 -3.23 -26.54 -5.77
N ALA A 94 -2.64 -27.07 -4.70
CA ALA A 94 -3.12 -28.29 -4.03
C ALA A 94 -3.87 -27.90 -2.75
N TYR A 95 -5.20 -28.09 -2.73
CA TYR A 95 -6.00 -27.89 -1.53
C TYR A 95 -5.59 -28.88 -0.43
N GLY A 96 -5.43 -28.39 0.78
CA GLY A 96 -5.02 -29.18 1.93
C GLY A 96 -3.54 -29.06 2.28
N LEU A 97 -2.66 -28.67 1.33
CA LEU A 97 -1.25 -28.39 1.62
C LEU A 97 -1.08 -26.91 1.95
N ALA A 98 -0.75 -26.61 3.21
CA ALA A 98 -0.55 -25.24 3.66
C ALA A 98 0.78 -24.68 3.15
N ARG A 99 0.77 -23.60 2.38
CA ARG A 99 2.00 -22.88 2.06
C ARG A 99 2.56 -22.24 3.34
N PRO A 100 3.81 -22.49 3.71
CA PRO A 100 4.44 -21.88 4.88
C PRO A 100 4.29 -20.35 4.86
N SER A 101 3.91 -19.77 5.99
CA SER A 101 3.70 -18.30 6.13
C SER A 101 2.64 -17.67 5.22
N HIS A 102 1.86 -18.45 4.47
CA HIS A 102 0.68 -17.99 3.74
C HIS A 102 -0.59 -18.13 4.59
N ALA A 103 -1.72 -17.63 4.08
CA ALA A 103 -2.99 -17.66 4.81
C ALA A 103 -3.76 -18.99 4.72
N ASP A 104 -3.30 -19.99 3.97
CA ASP A 104 -4.07 -21.18 3.58
C ASP A 104 -4.73 -21.89 4.78
N TYR A 105 -3.94 -22.27 5.79
CA TYR A 105 -4.48 -22.94 6.98
C TYR A 105 -5.34 -22.01 7.84
N ALA A 106 -4.90 -20.76 8.02
CA ALA A 106 -5.67 -19.79 8.80
C ALA A 106 -7.02 -19.46 8.15
N ALA A 107 -7.06 -19.39 6.82
CA ALA A 107 -8.29 -19.21 6.04
C ALA A 107 -9.21 -20.42 6.20
N TYR A 108 -8.70 -21.64 6.03
CA TYR A 108 -9.45 -22.87 6.26
C TYR A 108 -10.13 -22.89 7.64
N CYS A 109 -9.37 -22.60 8.70
CA CYS A 109 -9.93 -22.56 10.06
C CYS A 109 -10.99 -21.46 10.22
N LYS A 110 -10.75 -20.28 9.67
CA LYS A 110 -11.65 -19.13 9.82
C LYS A 110 -12.94 -19.28 9.03
N TYR A 111 -12.85 -19.81 7.82
CA TYR A 111 -13.96 -19.90 6.87
C TYR A 111 -14.55 -21.31 6.80
N HIS A 112 -14.10 -22.22 7.67
CA HIS A 112 -14.63 -23.59 7.78
C HIS A 112 -14.52 -24.41 6.49
N GLY A 113 -13.50 -24.13 5.66
CA GLY A 113 -13.26 -24.77 4.37
C GLY A 113 -14.16 -24.29 3.23
N TYR A 114 -14.89 -23.17 3.41
CA TYR A 114 -15.73 -22.55 2.36
C TYR A 114 -15.05 -21.39 1.63
N GLU A 115 -13.78 -21.12 1.91
CA GLU A 115 -13.00 -20.12 1.19
C GLU A 115 -12.69 -20.55 -0.26
N ASP A 116 -12.61 -19.62 -1.19
CA ASP A 116 -11.99 -19.88 -2.49
C ASP A 116 -10.45 -19.87 -2.31
N TRP A 117 -9.87 -21.05 -2.14
CA TRP A 117 -8.43 -21.25 -1.91
C TRP A 117 -7.57 -21.04 -3.15
N ARG A 118 -8.18 -21.05 -4.36
CA ARG A 118 -7.48 -20.98 -5.63
C ARG A 118 -6.73 -19.66 -5.78
N GLY A 119 -5.42 -19.73 -6.09
CA GLY A 119 -4.58 -18.53 -6.23
C GLY A 119 -4.47 -17.67 -4.96
N GLY A 120 -4.81 -18.23 -3.78
CA GLY A 120 -4.87 -17.53 -2.50
C GLY A 120 -6.15 -16.74 -2.29
N GLY A 121 -7.14 -16.86 -3.18
CA GLY A 121 -8.48 -16.30 -3.03
C GLY A 121 -8.50 -14.80 -2.71
N HIS A 122 -9.20 -14.44 -1.65
CA HIS A 122 -9.28 -13.07 -1.15
C HIS A 122 -7.98 -12.59 -0.45
N PHE A 123 -7.05 -13.49 -0.11
CA PHE A 123 -5.73 -13.15 0.47
C PHE A 123 -4.65 -12.91 -0.58
N SER A 124 -5.00 -13.02 -1.85
CA SER A 124 -4.08 -12.80 -2.96
C SER A 124 -3.72 -11.32 -3.12
N GLY A 125 -2.46 -11.05 -3.47
CA GLY A 125 -2.05 -9.70 -3.90
C GLY A 125 -2.82 -9.15 -5.11
N ARG A 126 -3.58 -10.00 -5.84
CA ARG A 126 -4.48 -9.60 -6.92
C ARG A 126 -5.53 -8.60 -6.47
N VAL A 127 -6.05 -8.76 -5.24
CA VAL A 127 -7.10 -7.92 -4.65
C VAL A 127 -6.64 -6.47 -4.45
N THR A 128 -5.33 -6.20 -4.48
CA THR A 128 -4.79 -4.83 -4.41
C THR A 128 -4.94 -4.04 -5.72
N ALA A 129 -5.30 -4.68 -6.84
CA ALA A 129 -5.44 -3.97 -8.12
C ALA A 129 -6.59 -2.93 -8.12
N PRO A 130 -7.82 -3.28 -7.74
CA PRO A 130 -8.89 -2.30 -7.66
C PRO A 130 -8.64 -1.25 -6.55
N LEU A 131 -7.95 -1.62 -5.46
CA LEU A 131 -7.51 -0.67 -4.44
C LEU A 131 -6.55 0.39 -5.02
N ALA A 132 -5.59 -0.02 -5.86
CA ALA A 132 -4.69 0.90 -6.54
C ALA A 132 -5.42 1.81 -7.54
N ALA A 133 -6.45 1.29 -8.24
CA ALA A 133 -7.28 2.09 -9.14
C ALA A 133 -8.08 3.17 -8.38
N ALA A 134 -8.75 2.80 -7.28
CA ALA A 134 -9.44 3.75 -6.40
C ALA A 134 -8.45 4.73 -5.74
N GLY A 135 -7.28 4.25 -5.33
CA GLY A 135 -6.20 5.05 -4.76
C GLY A 135 -5.74 6.16 -5.68
N ALA A 136 -5.73 5.95 -7.00
CA ALA A 136 -5.39 7.00 -7.97
C ALA A 136 -6.38 8.17 -7.94
N ILE A 137 -7.66 7.92 -7.71
CA ILE A 137 -8.70 8.95 -7.55
C ILE A 137 -8.45 9.73 -6.25
N LEU A 138 -8.19 9.02 -5.16
CA LEU A 138 -7.90 9.61 -3.85
C LEU A 138 -6.62 10.45 -3.85
N LEU A 139 -5.55 9.95 -4.49
CA LEU A 139 -4.30 10.70 -4.69
C LEU A 139 -4.51 11.96 -5.54
N SER A 140 -5.48 11.95 -6.48
CA SER A 140 -5.85 13.14 -7.25
C SER A 140 -6.59 14.15 -6.38
N ALA A 141 -7.51 13.69 -5.53
CA ALA A 141 -8.22 14.54 -4.58
C ALA A 141 -7.27 15.22 -3.59
N LEU A 142 -6.32 14.48 -3.03
CA LEU A 142 -5.28 15.03 -2.14
C LEU A 142 -4.40 16.05 -2.86
N ALA A 143 -3.95 15.76 -4.09
CA ALA A 143 -3.13 16.69 -4.87
C ALA A 143 -3.87 18.00 -5.17
N GLY A 144 -5.19 17.94 -5.37
CA GLY A 144 -6.05 19.12 -5.56
C GLY A 144 -6.07 20.07 -4.35
N VAL A 145 -5.76 19.59 -3.17
CA VAL A 145 -5.64 20.40 -1.93
C VAL A 145 -4.20 20.57 -1.46
N GLY A 146 -3.22 20.26 -2.32
CA GLY A 146 -1.80 20.48 -2.04
C GLY A 146 -1.13 19.37 -1.23
N VAL A 147 -1.81 18.25 -0.98
CA VAL A 147 -1.23 17.09 -0.27
C VAL A 147 -0.69 16.08 -1.27
N THR A 148 0.54 15.61 -1.04
CA THR A 148 1.19 14.63 -1.90
C THR A 148 1.72 13.46 -1.12
N VAL A 149 1.65 12.27 -1.72
CA VAL A 149 2.10 11.00 -1.12
C VAL A 149 3.09 10.34 -2.06
N GLY A 150 4.15 9.77 -1.52
CA GLY A 150 5.10 8.95 -2.27
C GLY A 150 5.79 7.93 -1.39
N THR A 151 5.92 6.72 -1.93
CA THR A 151 6.58 5.60 -1.27
C THR A 151 7.74 5.11 -2.12
N HIS A 152 8.88 4.87 -1.48
CA HIS A 152 10.04 4.24 -2.11
C HIS A 152 10.53 3.01 -1.33
N ILE A 153 11.39 2.22 -1.96
CA ILE A 153 12.11 1.13 -1.33
C ILE A 153 13.31 1.73 -0.59
N LEU A 154 13.26 1.72 0.74
CA LEU A 154 14.38 2.15 1.57
C LEU A 154 15.43 1.04 1.72
N CYS A 155 14.98 -0.23 1.77
CA CYS A 155 15.86 -1.37 1.88
C CYS A 155 15.26 -2.58 1.16
N CYS A 156 16.09 -3.39 0.49
CA CYS A 156 15.70 -4.67 -0.09
C CYS A 156 16.78 -5.71 0.23
N GLY A 157 16.45 -6.66 1.14
CA GLY A 157 17.44 -7.57 1.71
C GLY A 157 18.49 -6.80 2.51
N ASP A 158 19.70 -6.76 1.98
CA ASP A 158 20.88 -6.06 2.54
C ASP A 158 21.25 -4.77 1.77
N VAL A 159 20.48 -4.43 0.72
CA VAL A 159 20.71 -3.24 -0.10
C VAL A 159 19.87 -2.07 0.40
N TRP A 160 20.52 -0.94 0.69
CA TRP A 160 19.89 0.27 1.20
C TRP A 160 19.93 1.40 0.18
N ASP A 161 18.83 2.15 0.11
CA ASP A 161 18.76 3.49 -0.48
C ASP A 161 18.90 4.55 0.62
N ARG A 162 19.06 5.81 0.25
CA ARG A 162 18.98 6.90 1.23
C ARG A 162 17.53 7.10 1.71
N PRO A 163 17.33 7.58 2.95
CA PRO A 163 16.01 8.02 3.39
C PRO A 163 15.57 9.28 2.64
N PHE A 164 14.30 9.64 2.77
CA PHE A 164 13.81 10.95 2.33
C PHE A 164 14.63 12.08 2.93
N ALA A 165 14.78 13.18 2.16
CA ALA A 165 15.32 14.42 2.68
C ALA A 165 14.41 14.98 3.80
N ALA A 166 14.95 15.87 4.63
CA ALA A 166 14.19 16.51 5.71
C ALA A 166 12.93 17.25 5.21
N GLU A 167 12.94 17.73 3.96
CA GLU A 167 11.80 18.24 3.21
C GLU A 167 11.59 17.30 2.02
N ALA A 168 10.65 16.35 2.16
CA ALA A 168 10.50 15.23 1.23
C ALA A 168 9.79 15.58 -0.09
N ALA A 169 9.25 16.78 -0.23
CA ALA A 169 8.38 17.14 -1.36
C ALA A 169 9.05 16.95 -2.74
N SER A 170 10.34 17.29 -2.87
CA SER A 170 11.11 17.10 -4.11
C SER A 170 11.34 15.62 -4.42
N ASP A 171 11.65 14.81 -3.42
CA ASP A 171 11.83 13.36 -3.56
C ASP A 171 10.51 12.69 -3.96
N VAL A 172 9.40 13.06 -3.30
CA VAL A 172 8.05 12.56 -3.63
C VAL A 172 7.66 12.94 -5.06
N ALA A 173 8.02 14.14 -5.53
CA ALA A 173 7.77 14.55 -6.90
C ALA A 173 8.59 13.71 -7.91
N ALA A 174 9.86 13.46 -7.61
CA ALA A 174 10.75 12.64 -8.45
C ALA A 174 10.26 11.18 -8.56
N LEU A 175 9.78 10.59 -7.47
CA LEU A 175 9.26 9.22 -7.45
C LEU A 175 8.05 8.99 -8.38
N ARG A 176 7.29 10.03 -8.71
CA ARG A 176 6.14 9.91 -9.63
C ARG A 176 6.55 9.57 -11.04
N GLU A 177 7.71 10.05 -11.47
CA GLU A 177 8.26 9.86 -12.81
C GLU A 177 9.33 8.76 -12.83
N ALA A 178 9.75 8.27 -11.67
CA ALA A 178 10.79 7.25 -11.55
C ALA A 178 10.31 5.90 -12.11
N PRO A 179 11.09 5.24 -12.97
CA PRO A 179 10.75 3.91 -13.49
C PRO A 179 10.86 2.82 -12.44
N PHE A 180 11.64 3.07 -11.39
CA PHE A 180 11.82 2.18 -10.24
C PHE A 180 11.67 2.99 -8.94
N PRO A 181 10.99 2.46 -7.90
CA PRO A 181 10.66 3.24 -6.72
C PRO A 181 11.83 3.32 -5.72
N THR A 182 12.93 3.95 -6.12
CA THR A 182 14.09 4.31 -5.30
C THR A 182 14.42 5.77 -5.51
N LEU A 183 15.12 6.39 -4.57
CA LEU A 183 15.55 7.80 -4.65
C LEU A 183 16.86 7.98 -5.39
N THR A 184 17.68 6.90 -5.45
CA THR A 184 18.95 6.94 -6.19
C THR A 184 18.97 5.90 -7.31
N HIS A 185 19.74 6.18 -8.36
CA HIS A 185 19.90 5.24 -9.48
C HIS A 185 20.73 4.02 -9.08
N GLU A 186 21.72 4.24 -8.24
CA GLU A 186 22.59 3.19 -7.70
C GLU A 186 21.79 2.17 -6.89
N ALA A 187 20.88 2.65 -6.03
CA ALA A 187 19.98 1.78 -5.29
C ALA A 187 19.02 1.02 -6.23
N ALA A 188 18.49 1.67 -7.28
CA ALA A 188 17.62 1.00 -8.26
C ALA A 188 18.32 -0.21 -8.90
N GLN A 189 19.59 -0.02 -9.31
CA GLN A 189 20.40 -1.08 -9.92
C GLN A 189 20.69 -2.20 -8.91
N ALA A 190 21.22 -1.86 -7.74
CA ALA A 190 21.59 -2.85 -6.72
C ALA A 190 20.40 -3.65 -6.17
N VAL A 191 19.25 -2.99 -5.96
CA VAL A 191 17.99 -3.66 -5.59
C VAL A 191 17.53 -4.61 -6.70
N GLY A 192 17.62 -4.18 -7.97
CA GLY A 192 17.31 -5.03 -9.11
C GLY A 192 18.17 -6.30 -9.14
N GLU A 193 19.48 -6.17 -8.97
CA GLU A 193 20.43 -7.28 -8.91
C GLU A 193 20.11 -8.23 -7.71
N ARG A 194 19.79 -7.65 -6.56
CA ARG A 194 19.43 -8.42 -5.35
C ARG A 194 18.16 -9.26 -5.55
N ILE A 195 17.16 -8.71 -6.25
CA ILE A 195 15.92 -9.41 -6.59
C ILE A 195 16.20 -10.55 -7.58
N LEU A 196 17.00 -10.32 -8.63
CA LEU A 196 17.39 -11.35 -9.59
C LEU A 196 18.10 -12.52 -8.92
N GLN A 197 19.06 -12.24 -8.04
CA GLN A 197 19.78 -13.27 -7.25
C GLN A 197 18.83 -14.13 -6.41
N ALA A 198 17.78 -13.53 -5.82
CA ALA A 198 16.77 -14.28 -5.09
C ALA A 198 15.99 -15.22 -6.04
N GLY A 199 15.57 -14.70 -7.19
CA GLY A 199 14.87 -15.48 -8.22
C GLY A 199 15.68 -16.66 -8.77
N GLU A 200 16.98 -16.47 -9.05
CA GLU A 200 17.89 -17.53 -9.50
C GLU A 200 18.02 -18.67 -8.48
N ARG A 201 17.91 -18.35 -7.19
CA ARG A 201 17.89 -19.34 -6.09
C ARG A 201 16.52 -19.95 -5.84
N GLN A 202 15.52 -19.63 -6.65
CA GLN A 202 14.12 -20.03 -6.46
C GLN A 202 13.59 -19.59 -5.06
N ASP A 203 14.08 -18.47 -4.55
CA ASP A 203 13.77 -17.89 -3.26
C ASP A 203 13.17 -16.50 -3.42
N SER A 204 12.93 -15.80 -2.33
CA SER A 204 12.40 -14.45 -2.30
C SER A 204 13.11 -13.55 -1.30
N VAL A 205 13.00 -12.24 -1.50
CA VAL A 205 13.57 -11.21 -0.63
C VAL A 205 12.49 -10.23 -0.21
N GLY A 206 12.54 -9.80 1.04
CA GLY A 206 11.73 -8.73 1.61
C GLY A 206 12.51 -7.43 1.71
N GLY A 207 11.98 -6.48 2.47
CA GLY A 207 12.67 -5.21 2.67
C GLY A 207 11.86 -4.22 3.48
N ILE A 208 12.27 -2.97 3.43
CA ILE A 208 11.62 -1.84 4.09
C ILE A 208 11.24 -0.81 3.03
N THR A 209 10.00 -0.33 3.08
CA THR A 209 9.56 0.84 2.33
C THR A 209 9.52 2.05 3.24
N GLN A 210 9.74 3.24 2.69
CA GLN A 210 9.52 4.50 3.39
C GLN A 210 8.49 5.32 2.60
N THR A 211 7.49 5.86 3.31
CA THR A 211 6.42 6.68 2.76
C THR A 211 6.50 8.08 3.36
N ALA A 212 6.39 9.10 2.52
CA ALA A 212 6.26 10.48 2.94
C ALA A 212 4.94 11.07 2.44
N VAL A 213 4.30 11.86 3.32
CA VAL A 213 3.12 12.68 3.02
C VAL A 213 3.50 14.14 3.24
N CYS A 214 3.48 14.94 2.18
CA CYS A 214 3.85 16.34 2.23
C CYS A 214 2.63 17.23 2.05
N GLY A 215 2.62 18.39 2.71
CA GLY A 215 1.59 19.40 2.59
C GLY A 215 0.32 19.16 3.42
N LEU A 216 0.34 18.20 4.33
CA LEU A 216 -0.80 17.95 5.22
C LEU A 216 -0.90 19.06 6.27
N PRO A 217 -2.09 19.67 6.46
CA PRO A 217 -2.25 20.74 7.46
C PRO A 217 -2.09 20.18 8.89
N ALA A 218 -1.64 21.02 9.82
CA ALA A 218 -1.66 20.69 11.23
C ALA A 218 -3.08 20.51 11.75
N GLY A 219 -3.26 19.58 12.70
CA GLY A 219 -4.53 19.38 13.39
C GLY A 219 -5.45 18.36 12.70
N VAL A 220 -4.95 17.46 11.88
CA VAL A 220 -5.69 16.32 11.31
C VAL A 220 -5.43 15.07 12.14
N GLY A 221 -6.45 14.28 12.41
CA GLY A 221 -6.39 13.12 13.31
C GLY A 221 -6.98 13.43 14.68
N GLU A 222 -7.14 12.40 15.47
CA GLU A 222 -7.74 12.44 16.79
C GLU A 222 -6.80 11.82 17.84
N PRO A 223 -6.91 12.19 19.12
CA PRO A 223 -6.22 11.47 20.18
C PRO A 223 -6.82 10.06 20.36
N TRP A 224 -6.03 9.16 20.97
CA TRP A 224 -6.35 7.78 21.31
C TRP A 224 -6.52 6.87 20.08
N PHE A 225 -7.69 6.28 19.86
CA PHE A 225 -7.89 5.15 18.95
C PHE A 225 -7.90 5.54 17.47
N ASP A 226 -8.34 6.76 17.14
CA ASP A 226 -8.42 7.27 15.77
C ASP A 226 -7.24 8.20 15.45
N SER A 227 -6.10 8.00 16.12
CA SER A 227 -4.87 8.71 15.80
C SER A 227 -4.41 8.42 14.37
N VAL A 228 -3.68 9.35 13.78
CA VAL A 228 -3.12 9.19 12.43
C VAL A 228 -2.29 7.90 12.35
N GLU A 229 -1.46 7.64 13.38
CA GLU A 229 -0.65 6.40 13.43
C GLU A 229 -1.53 5.16 13.53
N SER A 230 -2.60 5.20 14.35
CA SER A 230 -3.50 4.05 14.51
C SER A 230 -4.22 3.71 13.22
N LEU A 231 -4.79 4.71 12.54
CA LEU A 231 -5.54 4.49 11.30
C LEU A 231 -4.65 4.12 10.12
N LEU A 232 -3.47 4.74 9.99
CA LEU A 232 -2.46 4.34 9.01
C LEU A 232 -2.00 2.90 9.26
N SER A 233 -1.69 2.54 10.50
CA SER A 233 -1.26 1.18 10.86
C SER A 233 -2.37 0.17 10.56
N HIS A 234 -3.62 0.45 10.94
CA HIS A 234 -4.77 -0.42 10.66
C HIS A 234 -4.91 -0.71 9.16
N ALA A 235 -4.85 0.34 8.34
CA ALA A 235 -4.99 0.21 6.89
C ALA A 235 -3.77 -0.47 6.25
N VAL A 236 -2.55 -0.12 6.65
CA VAL A 236 -1.29 -0.67 6.14
C VAL A 236 -1.15 -2.16 6.45
N PHE A 237 -1.52 -2.62 7.66
CA PHE A 237 -1.51 -4.05 8.00
C PHE A 237 -2.55 -4.88 7.25
N SER A 238 -3.51 -4.27 6.55
CA SER A 238 -4.40 -4.97 5.63
C SER A 238 -3.68 -5.45 4.36
N ILE A 239 -2.53 -4.87 4.03
CA ILE A 239 -1.74 -5.24 2.87
C ILE A 239 -0.97 -6.53 3.16
N GLY A 240 -1.22 -7.58 2.38
CA GLY A 240 -0.51 -8.85 2.54
C GLY A 240 1.00 -8.68 2.40
N GLY A 241 1.75 -9.25 3.36
CA GLY A 241 3.20 -9.17 3.41
C GLY A 241 3.76 -8.11 4.36
N VAL A 242 2.99 -7.10 4.75
CA VAL A 242 3.41 -6.13 5.77
C VAL A 242 3.45 -6.79 7.14
N LYS A 243 4.55 -6.59 7.88
CA LYS A 243 4.80 -7.17 9.21
C LYS A 243 5.22 -6.17 10.27
N GLY A 244 5.47 -4.93 9.89
CA GLY A 244 5.82 -3.85 10.81
C GLY A 244 5.55 -2.50 10.19
N ILE A 245 5.32 -1.51 11.04
CA ILE A 245 5.24 -0.09 10.70
C ILE A 245 5.86 0.70 11.85
N GLU A 246 6.59 1.76 11.52
CA GLU A 246 7.10 2.74 12.48
C GLU A 246 7.02 4.15 11.90
N PHE A 247 6.84 5.14 12.76
CA PHE A 247 6.69 6.54 12.40
C PHE A 247 7.92 7.35 12.82
N GLY A 248 8.37 8.24 11.93
CA GLY A 248 9.56 9.07 12.19
C GLY A 248 10.79 8.23 12.47
N GLY A 249 11.45 8.49 13.60
CA GLY A 249 12.61 7.73 14.08
C GLY A 249 12.27 6.35 14.63
N GLY A 250 10.97 6.07 14.88
CA GLY A 250 10.49 4.75 15.28
C GLY A 250 11.29 4.10 16.42
N PHE A 251 11.70 2.86 16.21
CA PHE A 251 12.48 2.11 17.21
C PHE A 251 13.86 2.70 17.50
N SER A 252 14.46 3.46 16.59
CA SER A 252 15.77 4.07 16.83
C SER A 252 15.74 5.15 17.90
N MET A 253 14.58 5.77 18.15
CA MET A 253 14.44 6.82 19.18
C MET A 253 14.67 6.31 20.60
N VAL A 254 14.49 5.01 20.87
CA VAL A 254 14.68 4.45 22.22
C VAL A 254 16.13 4.46 22.69
N CYS A 255 17.08 4.61 21.75
CA CYS A 255 18.51 4.70 22.04
C CYS A 255 18.96 6.11 22.43
N GLY A 256 18.11 7.14 22.18
CA GLY A 256 18.39 8.53 22.49
C GLY A 256 17.71 9.02 23.79
N SER A 257 18.23 10.09 24.35
CA SER A 257 17.56 10.81 25.43
C SER A 257 16.49 11.77 24.88
N GLY A 258 15.55 12.20 25.75
CA GLY A 258 14.50 13.15 25.34
C GLY A 258 15.05 14.43 24.70
N SER A 259 16.19 14.94 25.18
CA SER A 259 16.84 16.14 24.63
C SER A 259 17.43 15.92 23.22
N GLU A 260 17.71 14.68 22.84
CA GLU A 260 18.26 14.32 21.52
C GLU A 260 17.17 14.02 20.50
N VAL A 261 16.04 13.43 20.94
CA VAL A 261 14.98 12.99 20.02
C VAL A 261 13.75 13.92 19.99
N ASN A 262 13.64 14.88 20.90
CA ASN A 262 12.56 15.88 20.85
C ASN A 262 12.71 16.77 19.61
N ASP A 263 11.59 17.10 18.96
CA ASP A 263 11.52 17.99 17.81
C ASP A 263 11.27 19.44 18.27
N PRO A 264 12.29 20.31 18.34
CA PRO A 264 12.12 21.69 18.83
C PRO A 264 11.25 22.52 17.88
N PHE A 265 10.20 23.15 18.39
CA PHE A 265 9.37 24.08 17.59
C PHE A 265 10.14 25.35 17.21
N ARG A 266 9.90 25.85 16.01
CA ARG A 266 10.48 27.05 15.43
C ARG A 266 9.43 27.84 14.64
N MET A 267 9.65 29.14 14.54
CA MET A 267 8.91 30.00 13.61
C MET A 267 9.71 30.09 12.30
N ARG A 268 9.07 29.73 11.18
CA ARG A 268 9.63 29.91 9.83
C ARG A 268 8.55 30.51 8.92
N ASP A 269 8.78 31.65 8.32
CA ASP A 269 7.87 32.33 7.39
C ASP A 269 6.43 32.47 7.92
N GLY A 270 6.28 32.84 9.21
CA GLY A 270 5.01 33.02 9.88
C GLY A 270 4.27 31.72 10.23
N ARG A 271 4.92 30.56 10.10
CA ARG A 271 4.37 29.24 10.44
C ARG A 271 5.15 28.59 11.56
N VAL A 272 4.45 27.79 12.37
CA VAL A 272 5.08 26.91 13.34
C VAL A 272 5.57 25.65 12.59
N VAL A 273 6.84 25.34 12.74
CA VAL A 273 7.49 24.12 12.20
C VAL A 273 8.33 23.48 13.29
N THR A 274 8.85 22.29 13.07
CA THR A 274 9.86 21.69 13.93
C THR A 274 11.23 21.73 13.27
N ALA A 275 12.29 21.80 14.07
CA ALA A 275 13.67 21.83 13.55
C ALA A 275 14.15 20.46 13.05
N THR A 276 13.60 19.40 13.63
CA THR A 276 13.79 17.99 13.28
C THR A 276 12.43 17.33 13.12
N ASN A 277 12.36 16.10 12.69
CA ASN A 277 11.09 15.39 12.49
C ASN A 277 11.17 13.94 12.99
N HIS A 278 11.69 13.76 14.20
CA HIS A 278 11.81 12.43 14.83
C HIS A 278 10.43 11.81 15.11
N ASN A 279 9.41 12.61 15.41
CA ASN A 279 8.03 12.15 15.59
C ASN A 279 7.29 11.89 14.28
N GLY A 280 7.94 12.06 13.11
CA GLY A 280 7.32 11.77 11.81
C GLY A 280 6.08 12.61 11.49
N GLY A 281 6.03 13.89 11.91
CA GLY A 281 4.96 14.81 11.60
C GLY A 281 3.71 14.68 12.46
N ILE A 282 3.73 13.86 13.51
CA ILE A 282 2.57 13.54 14.36
C ILE A 282 2.91 13.74 15.83
N ASN A 283 2.08 14.49 16.54
CA ASN A 283 2.18 14.68 17.98
C ASN A 283 0.83 14.39 18.65
N GLY A 284 0.79 13.46 19.59
CA GLY A 284 -0.45 13.10 20.29
C GLY A 284 -1.55 12.53 19.37
N GLY A 285 -1.18 11.88 18.28
CA GLY A 285 -2.13 11.32 17.32
C GLY A 285 -2.59 12.27 16.21
N ILE A 286 -2.09 13.52 16.24
CA ILE A 286 -2.55 14.62 15.40
C ILE A 286 -1.37 15.17 14.60
N THR A 287 -1.60 15.51 13.32
CA THR A 287 -0.58 16.12 12.47
C THR A 287 -0.12 17.46 13.00
N ASN A 288 1.17 17.74 12.92
CA ASN A 288 1.78 19.00 13.38
C ASN A 288 2.15 19.98 12.24
N GLY A 289 1.85 19.62 10.98
CA GLY A 289 2.15 20.40 9.78
C GLY A 289 3.49 20.11 9.12
N MET A 290 4.31 19.24 9.74
CA MET A 290 5.50 18.68 9.09
C MET A 290 5.12 17.50 8.19
N ASP A 291 6.05 17.06 7.33
CA ASP A 291 5.86 15.86 6.52
C ASP A 291 5.60 14.66 7.42
N VAL A 292 4.51 13.91 7.14
CA VAL A 292 4.28 12.64 7.82
C VAL A 292 5.13 11.57 7.15
N VAL A 293 6.04 10.97 7.94
CA VAL A 293 6.98 9.96 7.45
C VAL A 293 6.85 8.68 8.26
N PHE A 294 6.71 7.55 7.56
CA PHE A 294 6.67 6.23 8.19
C PHE A 294 7.35 5.17 7.33
N GLN A 295 7.75 4.07 7.96
CA GLN A 295 8.40 2.93 7.32
C GLN A 295 7.58 1.65 7.53
N CYS A 296 7.61 0.75 6.53
CA CYS A 296 6.91 -0.54 6.62
C CYS A 296 7.86 -1.69 6.31
N ALA A 297 7.90 -2.66 7.22
CA ALA A 297 8.60 -3.92 6.97
C ALA A 297 7.73 -4.86 6.12
N VAL A 298 8.26 -5.28 4.99
CA VAL A 298 7.64 -6.20 4.04
C VAL A 298 8.41 -7.53 4.06
N LYS A 299 7.75 -8.60 4.47
CA LYS A 299 8.39 -9.92 4.52
C LYS A 299 8.67 -10.47 3.11
N PRO A 300 9.62 -11.40 2.95
CA PRO A 300 9.79 -12.17 1.73
C PRO A 300 8.48 -12.87 1.31
N THR A 301 8.28 -13.05 0.03
CA THR A 301 7.11 -13.75 -0.51
C THR A 301 7.14 -15.22 -0.06
N PRO A 302 6.05 -15.74 0.55
CA PRO A 302 6.08 -17.10 1.11
C PRO A 302 6.03 -18.20 0.06
N SER A 303 5.58 -17.90 -1.16
CA SER A 303 5.53 -18.84 -2.28
C SER A 303 6.87 -18.85 -3.00
N ILE A 304 7.72 -19.84 -2.69
CA ILE A 304 9.05 -20.02 -3.27
C ILE A 304 9.17 -21.39 -3.96
N GLY A 305 10.14 -21.53 -4.87
CA GLY A 305 10.38 -22.77 -5.61
C GLY A 305 11.22 -23.80 -4.87
N GLN A 306 11.78 -23.46 -3.71
CA GLN A 306 12.52 -24.39 -2.88
C GLN A 306 11.58 -25.35 -2.12
N PRO A 307 11.97 -26.61 -1.87
CA PRO A 307 11.21 -27.53 -1.02
C PRO A 307 11.04 -26.96 0.40
N GLN A 308 9.82 -26.99 0.93
CA GLN A 308 9.50 -26.48 2.26
C GLN A 308 8.75 -27.56 3.06
N GLN A 309 9.09 -27.70 4.33
CA GLN A 309 8.33 -28.52 5.26
C GLN A 309 7.00 -27.85 5.57
N THR A 310 5.92 -28.63 5.55
CA THR A 310 4.55 -28.14 5.76
C THR A 310 3.67 -29.27 6.32
N VAL A 311 2.35 -29.05 6.27
CA VAL A 311 1.35 -30.05 6.67
C VAL A 311 0.28 -30.20 5.59
N ASP A 312 -0.24 -31.43 5.47
CA ASP A 312 -1.53 -31.73 4.85
C ASP A 312 -2.58 -31.64 5.96
N PHE A 313 -3.22 -30.49 6.06
CA PHE A 313 -4.19 -30.24 7.16
C PHE A 313 -5.53 -30.96 6.97
N LEU A 314 -5.81 -31.53 5.80
CA LEU A 314 -6.97 -32.40 5.60
C LEU A 314 -6.70 -33.81 6.08
N ARG A 315 -5.46 -34.30 5.94
CA ARG A 315 -5.04 -35.63 6.38
C ARG A 315 -4.34 -35.62 7.72
N MET A 316 -4.15 -34.44 8.34
CA MET A 316 -3.51 -34.24 9.65
C MET A 316 -2.14 -34.93 9.74
N ARG A 317 -1.25 -34.66 8.78
CA ARG A 317 0.10 -35.22 8.73
C ARG A 317 1.10 -34.22 8.19
N ASP A 318 2.36 -34.42 8.57
CA ASP A 318 3.48 -33.68 7.99
C ASP A 318 3.62 -33.98 6.48
N ALA A 319 4.04 -32.98 5.74
CA ALA A 319 4.23 -33.05 4.29
C ALA A 319 5.38 -32.16 3.85
N GLU A 320 5.84 -32.37 2.63
CA GLU A 320 6.75 -31.47 1.95
C GLU A 320 6.02 -30.82 0.76
N LEU A 321 6.27 -29.54 0.54
CA LEU A 321 5.69 -28.77 -0.54
C LEU A 321 6.79 -28.11 -1.36
N THR A 322 6.81 -28.39 -2.65
CA THR A 322 7.54 -27.60 -3.64
C THR A 322 6.52 -26.92 -4.53
N ILE A 323 6.52 -25.60 -4.54
CA ILE A 323 5.59 -24.83 -5.36
C ILE A 323 6.20 -24.71 -6.76
N HIS A 324 5.60 -25.42 -7.71
CA HIS A 324 5.97 -25.31 -9.11
C HIS A 324 5.17 -24.18 -9.77
N GLY A 325 5.82 -23.24 -10.43
CA GLY A 325 5.10 -22.20 -11.15
C GLY A 325 5.73 -20.81 -11.09
N ARG A 326 4.89 -19.80 -11.18
CA ARG A 326 5.30 -18.40 -11.31
C ARG A 326 5.47 -17.78 -9.93
N HIS A 327 6.71 -17.72 -9.45
CA HIS A 327 7.05 -17.08 -8.18
C HIS A 327 7.29 -15.59 -8.36
N ASP A 328 7.06 -14.83 -7.30
CA ASP A 328 7.40 -13.42 -7.21
C ASP A 328 8.61 -13.28 -6.29
N PRO A 329 9.83 -13.07 -6.80
CA PRO A 329 11.03 -13.03 -5.98
C PRO A 329 11.04 -11.82 -5.02
N ALA A 330 10.26 -10.76 -5.30
CA ALA A 330 10.10 -9.63 -4.40
C ALA A 330 8.84 -8.83 -4.70
N ILE A 331 7.94 -8.72 -3.72
CA ILE A 331 6.74 -7.88 -3.88
C ILE A 331 6.99 -6.40 -3.55
N ILE A 332 8.16 -6.06 -2.98
CA ILE A 332 8.40 -4.75 -2.39
C ILE A 332 8.23 -3.59 -3.38
N ARG A 333 8.66 -3.75 -4.64
CA ARG A 333 8.46 -2.75 -5.68
C ARG A 333 6.98 -2.48 -5.93
N ARG A 334 6.18 -3.55 -5.99
CA ARG A 334 4.77 -3.52 -6.33
C ARG A 334 3.88 -3.09 -5.16
N ILE A 335 4.41 -3.18 -3.95
CA ILE A 335 3.70 -2.74 -2.73
C ILE A 335 3.72 -1.22 -2.57
N CYS A 336 4.72 -0.50 -3.09
CA CYS A 336 4.82 0.95 -3.00
C CYS A 336 3.55 1.68 -3.49
N PRO A 337 3.02 1.45 -4.71
CA PRO A 337 1.78 2.09 -5.16
C PRO A 337 0.54 1.65 -4.37
N VAL A 338 0.56 0.49 -3.71
CA VAL A 338 -0.52 0.04 -2.83
C VAL A 338 -0.46 0.82 -1.51
N LEU A 339 0.73 1.06 -0.96
CA LEU A 339 0.95 1.93 0.21
C LEU A 339 0.53 3.36 -0.07
N ASP A 340 0.92 3.93 -1.23
CA ASP A 340 0.43 5.25 -1.66
C ASP A 340 -1.12 5.30 -1.63
N SER A 341 -1.78 4.25 -2.15
CA SER A 341 -3.24 4.18 -2.27
C SER A 341 -3.95 4.04 -0.93
N VAL A 342 -3.42 3.19 -0.04
CA VAL A 342 -3.95 2.99 1.32
C VAL A 342 -3.74 4.24 2.16
N THR A 343 -2.57 4.87 2.07
CA THR A 343 -2.28 6.14 2.73
C THR A 343 -3.25 7.22 2.27
N ALA A 344 -3.49 7.34 0.96
CA ALA A 344 -4.46 8.30 0.44
C ALA A 344 -5.88 8.05 0.94
N LEU A 345 -6.30 6.80 1.11
CA LEU A 345 -7.61 6.47 1.68
C LEU A 345 -7.74 6.98 3.11
N VAL A 346 -6.75 6.69 3.97
CA VAL A 346 -6.75 7.15 5.37
C VAL A 346 -6.78 8.66 5.44
N LEU A 347 -5.95 9.34 4.64
CA LEU A 347 -5.86 10.81 4.68
C LEU A 347 -7.11 11.48 4.13
N CYS A 348 -7.71 10.96 3.06
CA CYS A 348 -8.98 11.47 2.56
C CYS A 348 -10.10 11.31 3.60
N ASP A 349 -10.16 10.18 4.29
CA ASP A 349 -11.12 9.94 5.36
C ASP A 349 -10.92 10.93 6.52
N LEU A 350 -9.71 11.07 7.04
CA LEU A 350 -9.37 12.01 8.12
C LEU A 350 -9.65 13.48 7.75
N LEU A 351 -9.28 13.90 6.54
CA LEU A 351 -9.53 15.25 6.05
C LEU A 351 -11.03 15.52 5.89
N ALA A 352 -11.79 14.52 5.39
CA ALA A 352 -13.23 14.61 5.25
C ALA A 352 -13.94 14.67 6.61
N GLN A 353 -13.49 13.90 7.61
CA GLN A 353 -14.00 13.97 8.97
C GLN A 353 -13.80 15.36 9.60
N ARG A 354 -12.61 15.96 9.39
CA ARG A 354 -12.29 17.26 9.96
C ARG A 354 -12.94 18.43 9.23
N PHE A 355 -12.95 18.45 7.89
CA PHE A 355 -13.30 19.61 7.08
C PHE A 355 -14.55 19.42 6.21
N GLY A 356 -15.14 18.23 6.21
CA GLY A 356 -16.19 17.81 5.29
C GLY A 356 -15.64 17.42 3.92
N THR A 357 -16.41 16.65 3.15
CA THR A 357 -16.00 16.14 1.84
C THR A 357 -15.79 17.24 0.80
N ASP A 358 -16.50 18.35 0.91
CA ASP A 358 -16.34 19.53 0.04
C ASP A 358 -14.98 20.24 0.17
N TYR A 359 -14.17 19.86 1.16
CA TYR A 359 -12.79 20.34 1.29
C TYR A 359 -11.98 20.07 0.02
N PHE A 360 -12.18 18.93 -0.62
CA PHE A 360 -11.43 18.53 -1.81
C PHE A 360 -11.81 19.28 -3.09
N ILE A 361 -12.97 19.94 -3.14
CA ILE A 361 -13.39 20.73 -4.31
C ILE A 361 -13.06 22.23 -4.21
N LYS A 362 -12.66 22.72 -3.04
CA LYS A 362 -12.27 24.13 -2.85
C LYS A 362 -11.03 24.55 -3.65
N GLY A 363 -10.20 23.59 -4.07
CA GLY A 363 -9.04 23.81 -4.93
C GLY A 363 -9.31 23.64 -6.43
N ALA A 364 -10.44 23.05 -6.82
CA ALA A 364 -10.86 22.94 -8.21
C ALA A 364 -11.63 24.21 -8.57
N GLY A 365 -10.96 25.18 -9.20
CA GLY A 365 -11.56 26.45 -9.59
C GLY A 365 -12.97 26.26 -10.18
N ARG A 366 -13.93 27.00 -9.57
CA ARG A 366 -15.26 27.23 -10.14
C ARG A 366 -15.15 28.10 -11.37
#